data_046f5ae5afbfaccbd0b6d0409f83d4d3
#
_entry.id   046f5ae5afbfaccbd0b6d0409f83d4d3
#
_cell.length_a   1.000
_cell.length_b   1.000
_cell.length_c   1.000
_cell.angle_alpha   90.00
_cell.angle_beta   90.00
_cell.angle_gamma   90.00
#
_symmetry.space_group_name_H-M   'P 1'
#
loop_
_entity.id
_entity.type
_entity.pdbx_description
1 polymer ?
#
loop_
_entity_poly.entity_id
_entity_poly.type
_entity_poly.pdbx_seq_one_letter_code
_entity_poly.pdbx_strand_id
1 'polypeptide(L)'
;MKKLVVLSGAGVSAESGISTFRDSDGLWENYRVEDVASIEGWYRDPQLVLDFYNQRRRDVQKREPNQAHKIIAELESYFDVTVVTQNIDNLHERAGSSKIIHLHGEITRARGERDEEHSIEIGYRDILPGEKYKDGTRLRPFIVWFGESVPRLKEAAEAVSEADILIVIGTSLVVYPAAGLVNY
;
A
#
# COMPACT_ATOMS: atom_id res chain seq x y z
N MET A 1 -8.27 -18.34 -19.25
CA MET A 1 -6.99 -18.55 -18.52
C MET A 1 -7.35 -18.86 -17.07
N LYS A 2 -6.49 -19.59 -16.35
CA LYS A 2 -6.67 -19.79 -14.88
C LYS A 2 -6.49 -18.47 -14.17
N LYS A 3 -7.27 -18.27 -13.11
CA LYS A 3 -7.16 -17.10 -12.23
C LYS A 3 -6.00 -17.30 -11.26
N LEU A 4 -5.05 -16.40 -11.27
CA LEU A 4 -3.90 -16.36 -10.36
C LEU A 4 -3.99 -15.12 -9.48
N VAL A 5 -3.99 -15.29 -8.17
CA VAL A 5 -3.86 -14.18 -7.23
C VAL A 5 -2.46 -14.19 -6.62
N VAL A 6 -1.81 -13.03 -6.61
CA VAL A 6 -0.53 -12.81 -5.94
C VAL A 6 -0.76 -11.91 -4.73
N LEU A 7 -0.70 -12.46 -3.53
CA LEU A 7 -0.75 -11.70 -2.28
C LEU A 7 0.67 -11.27 -1.89
N SER A 8 0.97 -9.97 -2.02
CA SER A 8 2.31 -9.45 -1.77
C SER A 8 2.38 -8.51 -0.56
N GLY A 9 3.53 -8.46 0.07
CA GLY A 9 3.85 -7.57 1.17
C GLY A 9 5.19 -6.86 0.98
N ALA A 10 5.64 -6.11 1.98
CA ALA A 10 6.78 -5.21 1.90
C ALA A 10 8.10 -5.89 1.47
N GLY A 11 8.24 -7.18 1.76
CA GLY A 11 9.42 -7.95 1.36
C GLY A 11 9.63 -8.02 -0.15
N VAL A 12 8.57 -7.92 -0.98
CA VAL A 12 8.72 -7.92 -2.45
C VAL A 12 9.43 -6.67 -2.94
N SER A 13 9.33 -5.54 -2.23
CA SER A 13 9.97 -4.27 -2.58
C SER A 13 11.32 -4.03 -1.87
N ALA A 14 11.75 -4.95 -1.00
CA ALA A 14 13.00 -4.81 -0.24
C ALA A 14 14.23 -4.74 -1.16
N GLU A 15 14.31 -5.59 -2.18
CA GLU A 15 15.41 -5.56 -3.16
C GLU A 15 15.40 -4.31 -4.05
N SER A 16 14.28 -3.60 -4.12
CA SER A 16 14.21 -2.28 -4.77
C SER A 16 14.74 -1.16 -3.88
N GLY A 17 15.11 -1.47 -2.62
CA GLY A 17 15.64 -0.53 -1.63
C GLY A 17 14.57 0.20 -0.85
N ILE A 18 13.32 -0.32 -0.82
CA ILE A 18 12.27 0.19 0.07
C ILE A 18 12.34 -0.59 1.37
N SER A 19 12.57 0.12 2.50
CA SER A 19 12.64 -0.51 3.81
C SER A 19 11.31 -1.14 4.21
N THR A 20 11.38 -2.33 4.81
CA THR A 20 10.20 -3.02 5.31
C THR A 20 9.80 -2.45 6.66
N PHE A 21 8.52 -2.62 7.02
CA PHE A 21 7.96 -2.22 8.31
C PHE A 21 8.62 -2.90 9.54
N ARG A 22 9.43 -3.95 9.34
CA ARG A 22 10.00 -4.79 10.40
C ARG A 22 11.48 -4.57 10.67
N ASP A 23 12.12 -3.69 9.91
CA ASP A 23 13.58 -3.65 9.86
C ASP A 23 14.26 -3.14 11.14
N SER A 24 13.52 -2.73 12.19
CA SER A 24 14.12 -2.38 13.46
C SER A 24 13.11 -2.23 14.61
N ASP A 25 12.93 -3.22 15.43
CA ASP A 25 12.31 -3.17 16.78
C ASP A 25 11.06 -2.28 16.92
N GLY A 26 10.14 -2.32 15.93
CA GLY A 26 8.92 -1.52 15.92
C GLY A 26 9.11 -0.08 15.44
N LEU A 27 10.29 0.26 14.90
CA LEU A 27 10.55 1.53 14.24
C LEU A 27 10.46 1.36 12.72
N TRP A 28 9.78 2.28 12.06
CA TRP A 28 9.81 2.42 10.62
C TRP A 28 10.66 3.64 10.26
N GLU A 29 11.86 3.40 9.71
CA GLU A 29 12.81 4.46 9.38
C GLU A 29 13.07 5.44 10.54
N ASN A 30 13.30 4.90 11.74
CA ASN A 30 13.53 5.65 13.00
C ASN A 30 12.28 6.34 13.58
N TYR A 31 11.08 6.13 13.02
CA TYR A 31 9.82 6.60 13.58
C TYR A 31 9.08 5.47 14.27
N ARG A 32 8.44 5.77 15.39
CA ARG A 32 7.53 4.81 16.02
C ARG A 32 6.30 4.64 15.12
N VAL A 33 5.92 3.40 14.90
CA VAL A 33 4.76 3.06 14.06
C VAL A 33 3.49 3.74 14.53
N GLU A 34 3.29 3.81 15.84
CA GLU A 34 2.12 4.46 16.45
C GLU A 34 2.06 5.97 16.16
N ASP A 35 3.22 6.60 15.88
CA ASP A 35 3.27 8.03 15.60
C ASP A 35 2.98 8.35 14.12
N VAL A 36 3.34 7.48 13.19
CA VAL A 36 3.26 7.78 11.75
C VAL A 36 2.31 6.87 10.96
N ALA A 37 1.86 5.75 11.53
CA ALA A 37 1.00 4.79 10.86
C ALA A 37 -0.24 4.41 11.67
N SER A 38 -0.74 5.30 12.51
CA SER A 38 -2.02 5.15 13.22
C SER A 38 -2.90 6.39 13.06
N ILE A 39 -4.21 6.18 13.18
CA ILE A 39 -5.16 7.31 13.14
C ILE A 39 -4.95 8.25 14.34
N GLU A 40 -4.59 7.71 15.50
CA GLU A 40 -4.26 8.50 16.68
C GLU A 40 -3.01 9.36 16.46
N GLY A 41 -1.99 8.83 15.79
CA GLY A 41 -0.79 9.57 15.40
C GLY A 41 -1.12 10.76 14.50
N TRP A 42 -2.00 10.56 13.52
CA TRP A 42 -2.50 11.64 12.66
C TRP A 42 -3.17 12.76 13.43
N TYR A 43 -4.05 12.43 14.38
CA TYR A 43 -4.75 13.46 15.18
C TYR A 43 -3.81 14.16 16.16
N ARG A 44 -2.81 13.46 16.67
CA ARG A 44 -1.83 14.00 17.62
C ARG A 44 -0.85 14.96 16.98
N ASP A 45 -0.26 14.57 15.84
CA ASP A 45 0.74 15.36 15.13
C ASP A 45 0.63 15.16 13.61
N PRO A 46 -0.32 15.86 12.95
CA PRO A 46 -0.51 15.75 11.50
C PRO A 46 0.73 16.17 10.70
N GLN A 47 1.53 17.11 11.24
CA GLN A 47 2.73 17.59 10.55
C GLN A 47 3.79 16.49 10.48
N LEU A 48 4.05 15.79 11.58
CA LEU A 48 4.98 14.67 11.63
C LEU A 48 4.57 13.59 10.61
N VAL A 49 3.27 13.27 10.54
CA VAL A 49 2.75 12.26 9.62
C VAL A 49 2.91 12.71 8.16
N LEU A 50 2.60 13.98 7.85
CA LEU A 50 2.81 14.51 6.49
C LEU A 50 4.30 14.47 6.11
N ASP A 51 5.19 14.91 6.97
CA ASP A 51 6.63 14.91 6.70
C ASP A 51 7.15 13.50 6.43
N PHE A 52 6.71 12.52 7.23
CA PHE A 52 7.06 11.12 7.05
C PHE A 52 6.60 10.59 5.67
N TYR A 53 5.32 10.76 5.30
CA TYR A 53 4.82 10.25 4.01
C TYR A 53 5.32 11.06 2.82
N ASN A 54 5.58 12.35 2.95
CA ASN A 54 6.23 13.15 1.91
C ASN A 54 7.65 12.64 1.64
N GLN A 55 8.42 12.34 2.69
CA GLN A 55 9.75 11.75 2.55
C GLN A 55 9.69 10.38 1.85
N ARG A 56 8.79 9.49 2.28
CA ARG A 56 8.61 8.18 1.66
C ARG A 56 8.19 8.28 0.19
N ARG A 57 7.31 9.23 -0.15
CA ARG A 57 6.88 9.46 -1.54
C ARG A 57 8.06 9.83 -2.43
N ARG A 58 8.92 10.72 -1.97
CA ARG A 58 10.16 11.08 -2.67
C ARG A 58 11.12 9.91 -2.80
N ASP A 59 11.20 9.04 -1.79
CA ASP A 59 12.07 7.85 -1.83
C ASP A 59 11.52 6.79 -2.80
N VAL A 60 10.23 6.51 -2.79
CA VAL A 60 9.59 5.59 -3.73
C VAL A 60 9.77 6.05 -5.18
N GLN A 61 9.72 7.35 -5.45
CA GLN A 61 9.96 7.92 -6.77
C GLN A 61 11.30 7.49 -7.38
N LYS A 62 12.33 7.35 -6.52
CA LYS A 62 13.70 7.01 -6.93
C LYS A 62 13.94 5.50 -7.09
N ARG A 63 12.98 4.67 -6.69
CA ARG A 63 13.14 3.22 -6.72
C ARG A 63 12.61 2.64 -8.02
N GLU A 64 13.19 1.52 -8.43
CA GLU A 64 12.77 0.80 -9.63
C GLU A 64 12.19 -0.57 -9.28
N PRO A 65 11.20 -1.05 -10.07
CA PRO A 65 10.73 -2.42 -9.92
C PRO A 65 11.89 -3.41 -10.05
N ASN A 66 11.94 -4.37 -9.14
CA ASN A 66 12.92 -5.46 -9.19
C ASN A 66 12.38 -6.67 -10.00
N GLN A 67 13.17 -7.73 -10.05
CA GLN A 67 12.84 -8.91 -10.84
C GLN A 67 11.53 -9.58 -10.39
N ALA A 68 11.20 -9.57 -9.10
CA ALA A 68 9.94 -10.15 -8.63
C ALA A 68 8.72 -9.41 -9.20
N HIS A 69 8.72 -8.07 -9.20
CA HIS A 69 7.65 -7.27 -9.80
C HIS A 69 7.50 -7.57 -11.30
N LYS A 70 8.62 -7.66 -12.04
CA LYS A 70 8.62 -7.90 -13.48
C LYS A 70 8.10 -9.30 -13.81
N ILE A 71 8.52 -10.33 -13.08
CA ILE A 71 8.02 -11.70 -13.28
C ILE A 71 6.52 -11.76 -13.00
N ILE A 72 6.03 -11.11 -11.95
CA ILE A 72 4.59 -11.09 -11.64
C ILE A 72 3.80 -10.47 -12.80
N ALA A 73 4.28 -9.38 -13.39
CA ALA A 73 3.65 -8.78 -14.57
C ALA A 73 3.72 -9.71 -15.81
N GLU A 74 4.83 -10.40 -16.03
CA GLU A 74 5.00 -11.36 -17.14
C GLU A 74 4.02 -12.55 -17.04
N LEU A 75 3.61 -12.94 -15.83
CA LEU A 75 2.64 -14.01 -15.63
C LEU A 75 1.26 -13.70 -16.26
N GLU A 76 0.94 -12.42 -16.53
CA GLU A 76 -0.29 -12.04 -17.22
C GLU A 76 -0.37 -12.59 -18.66
N SER A 77 0.75 -12.99 -19.24
CA SER A 77 0.77 -13.69 -20.55
C SER A 77 0.22 -15.12 -20.46
N TYR A 78 0.14 -15.72 -19.29
CA TYR A 78 -0.23 -17.12 -19.08
C TYR A 78 -1.47 -17.30 -18.20
N PHE A 79 -1.77 -16.31 -17.35
CA PHE A 79 -2.83 -16.35 -16.34
C PHE A 79 -3.65 -15.06 -16.35
N ASP A 80 -4.87 -15.12 -15.82
CA ASP A 80 -5.63 -13.94 -15.42
C ASP A 80 -5.14 -13.54 -14.02
N VAL A 81 -4.16 -12.63 -13.97
CA VAL A 81 -3.45 -12.28 -12.73
C VAL A 81 -4.14 -11.11 -12.04
N THR A 82 -4.36 -11.25 -10.73
CA THR A 82 -4.71 -10.14 -9.83
C THR A 82 -3.66 -10.04 -8.73
N VAL A 83 -3.03 -8.90 -8.60
CA VAL A 83 -2.11 -8.61 -7.50
C VAL A 83 -2.92 -8.00 -6.34
N VAL A 84 -2.89 -8.65 -5.19
CA VAL A 84 -3.41 -8.10 -3.93
C VAL A 84 -2.21 -7.71 -3.08
N THR A 85 -2.00 -6.42 -2.88
CA THR A 85 -0.79 -5.96 -2.20
C THR A 85 -1.08 -5.20 -0.91
N GLN A 86 -0.26 -5.45 0.10
CA GLN A 86 -0.20 -4.65 1.32
C GLN A 86 0.68 -3.41 1.15
N ASN A 87 1.43 -3.34 0.04
CA ASN A 87 2.34 -2.25 -0.23
C ASN A 87 1.61 -1.00 -0.68
N ILE A 88 2.14 0.14 -0.28
CA ILE A 88 1.63 1.46 -0.69
C ILE A 88 2.42 2.04 -1.87
N ASP A 89 3.56 1.44 -2.23
CA ASP A 89 4.34 1.83 -3.41
C ASP A 89 3.63 1.40 -4.71
N ASN A 90 4.05 1.97 -5.82
CA ASN A 90 3.51 1.69 -7.15
C ASN A 90 4.46 0.86 -8.03
N LEU A 91 5.28 0.00 -7.43
CA LEU A 91 6.26 -0.77 -8.19
C LEU A 91 5.63 -1.89 -9.02
N HIS A 92 4.49 -2.46 -8.61
CA HIS A 92 3.73 -3.40 -9.41
C HIS A 92 3.20 -2.75 -10.70
N GLU A 93 2.60 -1.56 -10.59
CA GLU A 93 2.12 -0.78 -11.74
C GLU A 93 3.28 -0.43 -12.69
N ARG A 94 4.38 0.04 -12.14
CA ARG A 94 5.57 0.43 -12.91
C ARG A 94 6.26 -0.76 -13.56
N ALA A 95 6.07 -1.98 -13.05
CA ALA A 95 6.51 -3.22 -13.67
C ALA A 95 5.58 -3.68 -14.80
N GLY A 96 4.34 -3.15 -14.86
CA GLY A 96 3.39 -3.47 -15.91
C GLY A 96 2.21 -4.35 -15.47
N SER A 97 2.06 -4.67 -14.17
CA SER A 97 0.88 -5.38 -13.67
C SER A 97 -0.39 -4.55 -13.91
N SER A 98 -1.43 -5.17 -14.46
CA SER A 98 -2.65 -4.48 -14.93
C SER A 98 -3.80 -4.47 -13.94
N LYS A 99 -3.90 -5.48 -13.06
CA LYS A 99 -4.97 -5.60 -12.06
C LYS A 99 -4.36 -5.64 -10.67
N ILE A 100 -4.49 -4.54 -9.93
CA ILE A 100 -3.89 -4.41 -8.60
C ILE A 100 -4.92 -3.93 -7.59
N ILE A 101 -4.97 -4.60 -6.44
CA ILE A 101 -5.79 -4.25 -5.29
C ILE A 101 -4.84 -3.82 -4.17
N HIS A 102 -4.74 -2.52 -3.92
CA HIS A 102 -4.00 -1.98 -2.78
C HIS A 102 -4.85 -2.06 -1.50
N LEU A 103 -4.47 -2.93 -0.57
CA LEU A 103 -5.19 -3.10 0.70
C LEU A 103 -5.00 -1.93 1.66
N HIS A 104 -3.81 -1.33 1.64
CA HIS A 104 -3.43 -0.29 2.60
C HIS A 104 -3.28 1.10 1.97
N GLY A 105 -3.87 1.31 0.78
CA GLY A 105 -3.81 2.58 0.06
C GLY A 105 -2.59 2.72 -0.83
N GLU A 106 -2.38 3.92 -1.35
CA GLU A 106 -1.40 4.24 -2.39
C GLU A 106 -0.66 5.53 -2.07
N ILE A 107 0.68 5.47 -2.10
CA ILE A 107 1.54 6.62 -1.73
C ILE A 107 1.40 7.80 -2.70
N THR A 108 1.00 7.55 -3.96
CA THR A 108 0.81 8.56 -5.00
C THR A 108 -0.56 9.24 -4.96
N ARG A 109 -1.40 8.88 -3.99
CA ARG A 109 -2.75 9.41 -3.86
C ARG A 109 -2.97 10.11 -2.53
N ALA A 110 -3.94 11.00 -2.50
CA ALA A 110 -4.38 11.70 -1.30
C ALA A 110 -5.90 11.74 -1.21
N ARG A 111 -6.43 11.92 -0.01
CA ARG A 111 -7.87 12.03 0.23
C ARG A 111 -8.20 13.11 1.25
N GLY A 112 -9.45 13.52 1.30
CA GLY A 112 -9.98 14.29 2.42
C GLY A 112 -9.98 13.46 3.71
N GLU A 113 -9.79 14.10 4.83
CA GLU A 113 -9.75 13.45 6.15
C GLU A 113 -11.00 12.63 6.45
N ARG A 114 -12.17 13.06 5.93
CA ARG A 114 -13.47 12.42 6.12
C ARG A 114 -13.95 11.60 4.93
N ASP A 115 -13.27 11.66 3.79
CA ASP A 115 -13.66 10.95 2.57
C ASP A 115 -12.90 9.61 2.49
N GLU A 116 -13.54 8.53 2.90
CA GLU A 116 -12.96 7.19 2.88
C GLU A 116 -13.07 6.51 1.51
N GLU A 117 -13.95 7.01 0.63
CA GLU A 117 -14.27 6.36 -0.64
C GLU A 117 -13.49 6.93 -1.82
N HIS A 118 -13.15 8.23 -1.79
CA HIS A 118 -12.56 8.90 -2.92
C HIS A 118 -11.15 9.41 -2.61
N SER A 119 -10.32 9.38 -3.62
CA SER A 119 -8.96 9.92 -3.57
C SER A 119 -8.63 10.66 -4.86
N ILE A 120 -7.63 11.51 -4.79
CA ILE A 120 -7.08 12.21 -5.94
C ILE A 120 -5.64 11.76 -6.19
N GLU A 121 -5.26 11.70 -7.46
CA GLU A 121 -3.86 11.46 -7.84
C GLU A 121 -3.04 12.71 -7.53
N ILE A 122 -1.94 12.54 -6.81
CA ILE A 122 -0.99 13.61 -6.49
C ILE A 122 0.42 13.32 -7.03
N GLY A 123 0.63 12.12 -7.59
CA GLY A 123 1.94 11.67 -8.02
C GLY A 123 2.93 11.68 -6.84
N TYR A 124 4.11 12.24 -7.09
CA TYR A 124 5.17 12.29 -6.07
C TYR A 124 5.33 13.65 -5.40
N ARG A 125 4.36 14.57 -5.57
CA ARG A 125 4.41 15.86 -4.90
C ARG A 125 4.18 15.74 -3.39
N ASP A 126 4.71 16.69 -2.64
CA ASP A 126 4.42 16.81 -1.22
C ASP A 126 2.96 17.27 -0.98
N ILE A 127 2.38 16.82 0.12
CA ILE A 127 1.17 17.42 0.69
C ILE A 127 1.64 18.50 1.66
N LEU A 128 1.19 19.73 1.45
CA LEU A 128 1.62 20.87 2.27
C LEU A 128 0.78 21.01 3.53
N PRO A 129 1.36 21.51 4.63
CA PRO A 129 0.60 21.82 5.84
C PRO A 129 -0.58 22.74 5.55
N GLY A 130 -1.76 22.37 6.08
CA GLY A 130 -2.98 23.16 5.89
C GLY A 130 -3.67 22.99 4.53
N GLU A 131 -3.11 22.19 3.61
CA GLU A 131 -3.76 21.88 2.34
C GLU A 131 -5.12 21.22 2.56
N LYS A 132 -6.12 21.64 1.78
CA LYS A 132 -7.50 21.19 1.91
C LYS A 132 -7.93 20.34 0.72
N TYR A 133 -8.78 19.37 1.01
CA TYR A 133 -9.52 18.63 0.00
C TYR A 133 -10.76 19.42 -0.46
N LYS A 134 -11.42 18.99 -1.53
CA LYS A 134 -12.61 19.65 -2.11
C LYS A 134 -13.78 19.82 -1.13
N ASP A 135 -13.87 18.99 -0.11
CA ASP A 135 -14.89 19.06 0.96
C ASP A 135 -14.52 20.01 2.12
N GLY A 136 -13.37 20.70 2.01
CA GLY A 136 -12.86 21.63 3.02
C GLY A 136 -12.12 20.97 4.19
N THR A 137 -12.07 19.63 4.26
CA THR A 137 -11.28 18.92 5.27
C THR A 137 -9.79 18.93 4.94
N ARG A 138 -8.95 18.54 5.89
CA ARG A 138 -7.51 18.45 5.65
C ARG A 138 -7.23 17.39 4.58
N LEU A 139 -6.31 17.71 3.66
CA LEU A 139 -5.77 16.73 2.74
C LEU A 139 -4.77 15.84 3.47
N ARG A 140 -4.89 14.53 3.30
CA ARG A 140 -4.01 13.54 3.91
C ARG A 140 -3.57 12.47 2.90
N PRO A 141 -2.47 11.74 3.16
CA PRO A 141 -2.11 10.57 2.35
C PRO A 141 -3.25 9.56 2.27
N PHE A 142 -3.47 8.98 1.09
CA PHE A 142 -4.44 7.88 0.89
C PHE A 142 -3.83 6.56 1.38
N ILE A 143 -3.62 6.47 2.66
CA ILE A 143 -3.03 5.32 3.35
C ILE A 143 -4.02 4.83 4.41
N VAL A 144 -4.17 3.51 4.52
CA VAL A 144 -4.93 2.88 5.60
C VAL A 144 -4.00 2.70 6.79
N TRP A 145 -4.29 3.38 7.89
CA TRP A 145 -3.51 3.32 9.12
C TRP A 145 -4.10 2.32 10.12
N PHE A 146 -3.31 1.91 11.07
CA PHE A 146 -3.82 1.15 12.21
C PHE A 146 -4.95 1.94 12.91
N GLY A 147 -6.04 1.23 13.24
CA GLY A 147 -7.27 1.83 13.76
C GLY A 147 -8.30 2.21 12.68
N GLU A 148 -7.95 2.12 11.41
CA GLU A 148 -8.88 2.34 10.30
C GLU A 148 -9.36 1.02 9.68
N SER A 149 -10.53 1.04 9.06
CA SER A 149 -11.03 -0.07 8.24
C SER A 149 -10.18 -0.23 6.97
N VAL A 150 -10.16 -1.45 6.42
CA VAL A 150 -9.50 -1.75 5.15
C VAL A 150 -10.56 -1.81 4.04
N PRO A 151 -10.77 -0.74 3.26
CA PRO A 151 -11.95 -0.62 2.39
C PRO A 151 -12.00 -1.69 1.30
N ARG A 152 -10.84 -2.09 0.75
CA ARG A 152 -10.76 -3.07 -0.34
C ARG A 152 -10.60 -4.52 0.12
N LEU A 153 -10.80 -4.81 1.41
CA LEU A 153 -10.66 -6.17 1.94
C LEU A 153 -11.66 -7.14 1.31
N LYS A 154 -12.92 -6.71 1.14
CA LYS A 154 -13.96 -7.53 0.53
C LYS A 154 -13.61 -7.91 -0.91
N GLU A 155 -13.20 -6.94 -1.72
CA GLU A 155 -12.76 -7.15 -3.10
C GLU A 155 -11.57 -8.13 -3.17
N ALA A 156 -10.61 -7.99 -2.27
CA ALA A 156 -9.47 -8.90 -2.19
C ALA A 156 -9.88 -10.32 -1.80
N ALA A 157 -10.80 -10.46 -0.83
CA ALA A 157 -11.31 -11.77 -0.41
C ALA A 157 -12.09 -12.46 -1.55
N GLU A 158 -12.89 -11.73 -2.30
CA GLU A 158 -13.58 -12.24 -3.49
C GLU A 158 -12.57 -12.74 -4.53
N ALA A 159 -11.53 -11.93 -4.83
CA ALA A 159 -10.49 -12.32 -5.78
C ALA A 159 -9.75 -13.60 -5.34
N VAL A 160 -9.40 -13.71 -4.04
CA VAL A 160 -8.73 -14.90 -3.50
C VAL A 160 -9.64 -16.13 -3.55
N SER A 161 -10.92 -15.99 -3.15
CA SER A 161 -11.88 -17.12 -3.14
C SER A 161 -12.19 -17.69 -4.53
N GLU A 162 -12.03 -16.87 -5.57
CA GLU A 162 -12.24 -17.26 -6.95
C GLU A 162 -10.96 -17.74 -7.66
N ALA A 163 -9.81 -17.68 -6.99
CA ALA A 163 -8.54 -18.03 -7.59
C ALA A 163 -8.36 -19.54 -7.77
N ASP A 164 -7.83 -19.94 -8.92
CA ASP A 164 -7.32 -21.32 -9.12
C ASP A 164 -5.97 -21.52 -8.42
N ILE A 165 -5.19 -20.43 -8.28
CA ILE A 165 -3.84 -20.44 -7.69
C ILE A 165 -3.66 -19.18 -6.85
N LEU A 166 -3.16 -19.34 -5.63
CA LEU A 166 -2.72 -18.24 -4.77
C LEU A 166 -1.22 -18.33 -4.52
N ILE A 167 -0.49 -17.27 -4.86
CA ILE A 167 0.92 -17.10 -4.50
C ILE A 167 1.01 -16.06 -3.38
N VAL A 168 1.74 -16.39 -2.33
CA VAL A 168 2.02 -15.48 -1.21
C VAL A 168 3.52 -15.16 -1.23
N ILE A 169 3.86 -13.86 -1.35
CA ILE A 169 5.26 -13.42 -1.49
C ILE A 169 5.54 -12.14 -0.68
N GLY A 170 6.70 -12.09 -0.04
CA GLY A 170 7.19 -10.88 0.64
C GLY A 170 6.35 -10.43 1.83
N THR A 171 5.51 -11.29 2.39
CA THR A 171 4.73 -11.01 3.59
C THR A 171 4.93 -12.11 4.63
N SER A 172 4.91 -11.71 5.89
CA SER A 172 5.01 -12.63 7.01
C SER A 172 3.65 -13.06 7.56
N LEU A 173 2.56 -12.54 6.94
CA LEU A 173 1.17 -12.87 7.32
C LEU A 173 0.85 -12.58 8.80
N VAL A 174 1.33 -11.45 9.33
CA VAL A 174 1.05 -11.05 10.73
C VAL A 174 0.18 -9.80 10.85
N VAL A 175 0.01 -9.05 9.76
CA VAL A 175 -0.84 -7.85 9.76
C VAL A 175 -2.25 -8.24 9.36
N TYR A 176 -3.17 -8.18 10.32
CA TYR A 176 -4.60 -8.44 10.09
C TYR A 176 -5.33 -7.14 9.74
N PRO A 177 -6.40 -7.18 8.93
CA PRO A 177 -7.06 -8.39 8.42
C PRO A 177 -6.43 -9.01 7.15
N ALA A 178 -5.43 -8.35 6.53
CA ALA A 178 -4.81 -8.82 5.29
C ALA A 178 -4.24 -10.25 5.39
N ALA A 179 -3.62 -10.59 6.53
CA ALA A 179 -3.10 -11.94 6.78
C ALA A 179 -4.18 -13.04 6.74
N GLY A 180 -5.43 -12.68 7.01
CA GLY A 180 -6.57 -13.61 6.97
C GLY A 180 -6.99 -14.03 5.55
N LEU A 181 -6.54 -13.31 4.52
CA LEU A 181 -6.92 -13.61 3.13
C LEU A 181 -6.51 -15.00 2.66
N VAL A 182 -5.46 -15.57 3.24
CA VAL A 182 -5.01 -16.94 2.89
C VAL A 182 -6.00 -18.05 3.31
N ASN A 183 -7.05 -17.71 4.05
CA ASN A 183 -8.06 -18.64 4.51
C ASN A 183 -9.32 -18.68 3.64
N TYR A 184 -9.40 -17.86 2.59
CA TYR A 184 -10.48 -17.84 1.62
C TYR A 184 -10.13 -18.71 0.41
#